data_1315fb36ffd05e75df7f051ebd0a0a58
#
_entry.id   1315fb36ffd05e75df7f051ebd0a0a58
#
_cell.length_a   1.000
_cell.length_b   1.000
_cell.length_c   1.000
_cell.angle_alpha   90.00
_cell.angle_beta   90.00
_cell.angle_gamma   90.00
#
_symmetry.space_group_name_H-M   'P 1'
#
loop_
_entity.id
_entity.type
_entity.pdbx_description
1 polymer ?
#
loop_
_entity_poly.entity_id
_entity_poly.type
_entity_poly.pdbx_seq_one_letter_code
_entity_poly.pdbx_strand_id
1 'polypeptide(L)'
;MPGTLADLLGYLDRMSPRQPEGWRGWHFTPVFGGANNRVYRVASGSQDYAVKFTICDSRDRAGREHAALSVLAEAGLVIAPRPVLLDRARFSQPVVVQTWVEGAALSAAPTSDADWATLLDHYCAIHAITPAQTTTVVPEAFLNASTGAQAKALVYEHLARLPEEERPPSLCAVIARFDSWAPPTWPRAPHTLCRVDPNWRNFIRRPGAWASVDWENSGWGDPAFEIADLMTHPAYESTPPARWRSFIQAYAERCADPTAELRIRTYTTMLRVWWVVRSARYLYEVPRGLDPRLPPRPDTWRPETERHYVRHVALARAHLEAR
;
A
#
# COMPACT_ATOMS: atom_id res chain seq x y z
N MET A 1 -8.04 -36.62 -14.92
CA MET A 1 -8.22 -36.20 -13.53
C MET A 1 -8.09 -34.67 -13.46
N PRO A 2 -8.87 -33.97 -12.64
CA PRO A 2 -8.68 -32.56 -12.44
C PRO A 2 -7.25 -32.30 -11.96
N GLY A 3 -6.65 -31.21 -12.44
CA GLY A 3 -5.32 -30.80 -12.01
C GLY A 3 -5.33 -30.30 -10.55
N THR A 4 -4.23 -30.46 -9.83
CA THR A 4 -4.06 -29.87 -8.50
C THR A 4 -3.85 -28.35 -8.61
N LEU A 5 -4.02 -27.61 -7.51
CA LEU A 5 -3.66 -26.19 -7.45
C LEU A 5 -2.18 -25.98 -7.83
N ALA A 6 -1.28 -26.83 -7.36
CA ALA A 6 0.15 -26.73 -7.68
C ALA A 6 0.43 -26.91 -9.20
N ASP A 7 -0.31 -27.79 -9.87
CA ASP A 7 -0.20 -27.98 -11.32
C ASP A 7 -0.70 -26.74 -12.07
N LEU A 8 -1.82 -26.14 -11.60
CA LEU A 8 -2.33 -24.87 -12.15
C LEU A 8 -1.34 -23.75 -12.00
N LEU A 9 -0.73 -23.59 -10.81
CA LEU A 9 0.28 -22.56 -10.58
C LEU A 9 1.46 -22.71 -11.56
N GLY A 10 1.94 -23.94 -11.78
CA GLY A 10 2.97 -24.23 -12.77
C GLY A 10 2.55 -23.92 -14.21
N TYR A 11 1.28 -24.10 -14.56
CA TYR A 11 0.75 -23.69 -15.86
C TYR A 11 0.71 -22.17 -16.00
N LEU A 12 0.14 -21.46 -15.02
CA LEU A 12 0.05 -19.99 -15.03
C LEU A 12 1.43 -19.31 -15.05
N ASP A 13 2.41 -19.89 -14.35
CA ASP A 13 3.78 -19.39 -14.34
C ASP A 13 4.44 -19.44 -15.73
N ARG A 14 4.34 -20.60 -16.39
CA ARG A 14 4.95 -20.81 -17.73
C ARG A 14 4.24 -20.05 -18.84
N MET A 15 2.90 -20.09 -18.84
CA MET A 15 2.10 -19.58 -19.97
C MET A 15 1.75 -18.12 -19.86
N SER A 16 1.69 -17.58 -18.63
CA SER A 16 1.30 -16.17 -18.34
C SER A 16 0.08 -15.71 -19.15
N PRO A 17 -1.05 -16.45 -19.14
CA PRO A 17 -2.18 -16.20 -20.03
C PRO A 17 -2.78 -14.81 -19.75
N ARG A 18 -3.26 -14.16 -20.84
CA ARG A 18 -3.87 -12.83 -20.78
C ARG A 18 -5.38 -12.84 -21.02
N GLN A 19 -5.96 -14.00 -21.25
CA GLN A 19 -7.39 -14.19 -21.50
C GLN A 19 -7.95 -15.20 -20.50
N PRO A 20 -9.24 -15.11 -20.12
CA PRO A 20 -9.91 -16.14 -19.36
C PRO A 20 -9.88 -17.47 -20.08
N GLU A 21 -9.58 -18.55 -19.37
CA GLU A 21 -9.48 -19.88 -19.94
C GLU A 21 -9.81 -20.96 -18.91
N GLY A 22 -10.11 -22.17 -19.40
CA GLY A 22 -10.25 -23.39 -18.61
C GLY A 22 -9.01 -24.27 -18.73
N TRP A 23 -8.52 -24.84 -17.61
CA TRP A 23 -7.40 -25.76 -17.62
C TRP A 23 -7.61 -26.89 -16.58
N ARG A 24 -7.76 -28.11 -17.03
CA ARG A 24 -7.89 -29.34 -16.19
C ARG A 24 -8.87 -29.19 -15.02
N GLY A 25 -10.07 -28.67 -15.29
CA GLY A 25 -11.11 -28.49 -14.28
C GLY A 25 -11.02 -27.18 -13.47
N TRP A 26 -10.02 -26.36 -13.73
CA TRP A 26 -9.91 -24.98 -13.24
C TRP A 26 -10.37 -23.99 -14.29
N HIS A 27 -11.03 -22.94 -13.84
CA HIS A 27 -11.24 -21.72 -14.62
C HIS A 27 -10.36 -20.64 -14.05
N PHE A 28 -9.68 -19.87 -14.90
CA PHE A 28 -8.92 -18.73 -14.45
C PHE A 28 -9.21 -17.49 -15.28
N THR A 29 -9.15 -16.34 -14.64
CA THR A 29 -9.36 -15.03 -15.25
C THR A 29 -8.23 -14.10 -14.83
N PRO A 30 -7.44 -13.53 -15.77
CA PRO A 30 -6.45 -12.52 -15.43
C PRO A 30 -7.13 -11.29 -14.84
N VAL A 31 -6.57 -10.76 -13.75
CA VAL A 31 -7.04 -9.54 -13.10
C VAL A 31 -6.10 -8.40 -13.48
N PHE A 32 -6.63 -7.44 -14.23
CA PHE A 32 -5.87 -6.28 -14.70
C PHE A 32 -6.03 -5.07 -13.77
N GLY A 33 -5.12 -4.10 -13.91
CA GLY A 33 -5.15 -2.85 -13.13
C GLY A 33 -4.20 -2.83 -11.92
N GLY A 34 -3.59 -3.96 -11.57
CA GLY A 34 -2.48 -4.02 -10.63
C GLY A 34 -1.20 -3.42 -11.23
N ALA A 35 -0.44 -2.66 -10.42
CA ALA A 35 0.75 -1.98 -10.91
C ALA A 35 2.02 -2.85 -10.87
N ASN A 36 2.06 -3.87 -10.02
CA ASN A 36 3.29 -4.59 -9.69
C ASN A 36 3.25 -6.07 -10.05
N ASN A 37 2.14 -6.74 -9.82
CA ASN A 37 2.02 -8.19 -9.79
C ASN A 37 1.19 -8.72 -10.95
N ARG A 38 1.42 -10.00 -11.33
CA ARG A 38 0.46 -10.73 -12.18
C ARG A 38 -0.56 -11.39 -11.26
N VAL A 39 -1.83 -11.12 -11.49
CA VAL A 39 -2.91 -11.61 -10.63
C VAL A 39 -3.93 -12.39 -11.46
N TYR A 40 -4.40 -13.51 -10.92
CA TYR A 40 -5.45 -14.33 -11.51
C TYR A 40 -6.51 -14.67 -10.46
N ARG A 41 -7.80 -14.57 -10.82
CA ARG A 41 -8.85 -15.29 -10.12
C ARG A 41 -8.85 -16.73 -10.66
N VAL A 42 -8.86 -17.71 -9.79
CA VAL A 42 -8.90 -19.13 -10.18
C VAL A 42 -9.98 -19.85 -9.40
N ALA A 43 -10.83 -20.60 -10.09
CA ALA A 43 -11.97 -21.29 -9.48
C ALA A 43 -12.08 -22.74 -9.94
N SER A 44 -12.43 -23.67 -9.02
CA SER A 44 -12.73 -25.06 -9.29
C SER A 44 -13.65 -25.62 -8.20
N GLY A 45 -14.86 -26.03 -8.56
CA GLY A 45 -15.87 -26.46 -7.60
C GLY A 45 -16.19 -25.37 -6.59
N SER A 46 -15.95 -25.62 -5.29
CA SER A 46 -16.14 -24.64 -4.22
C SER A 46 -14.89 -23.81 -3.92
N GLN A 47 -13.80 -24.05 -4.63
CA GLN A 47 -12.54 -23.31 -4.47
C GLN A 47 -12.57 -22.04 -5.34
N ASP A 48 -12.27 -20.89 -4.76
CA ASP A 48 -12.21 -19.61 -5.45
C ASP A 48 -11.10 -18.75 -4.82
N TYR A 49 -10.05 -18.53 -5.58
CA TYR A 49 -8.81 -17.93 -5.07
C TYR A 49 -8.32 -16.78 -5.94
N ALA A 50 -7.59 -15.86 -5.30
CA ALA A 50 -6.67 -14.96 -5.97
C ALA A 50 -5.27 -15.54 -5.91
N VAL A 51 -4.63 -15.70 -7.07
CA VAL A 51 -3.24 -16.12 -7.23
C VAL A 51 -2.44 -14.89 -7.63
N LYS A 52 -1.41 -14.54 -6.85
CA LYS A 52 -0.51 -13.41 -7.15
C LYS A 52 0.91 -13.91 -7.35
N PHE A 53 1.47 -13.67 -8.53
CA PHE A 53 2.91 -13.77 -8.80
C PHE A 53 3.52 -12.40 -8.54
N THR A 54 4.38 -12.32 -7.51
CA THR A 54 4.88 -11.05 -6.99
C THR A 54 6.29 -10.75 -7.49
N ILE A 55 6.68 -9.48 -7.49
CA ILE A 55 8.07 -9.10 -7.76
C ILE A 55 8.99 -9.79 -6.75
N CYS A 56 10.08 -10.38 -7.25
CA CYS A 56 11.16 -10.90 -6.41
C CYS A 56 12.10 -9.76 -6.05
N ASP A 57 11.91 -9.16 -4.88
CA ASP A 57 12.77 -8.09 -4.36
C ASP A 57 13.04 -8.31 -2.85
N SER A 58 13.89 -7.47 -2.27
CA SER A 58 14.26 -7.54 -0.84
C SER A 58 13.09 -7.33 0.13
N ARG A 59 11.90 -6.96 -0.36
CA ARG A 59 10.70 -6.78 0.49
C ARG A 59 10.06 -8.09 0.89
N ASP A 60 10.34 -9.21 0.18
CA ASP A 60 9.59 -10.47 0.34
C ASP A 60 8.06 -10.24 0.29
N ARG A 61 7.58 -9.65 -0.81
CA ARG A 61 6.18 -9.20 -0.95
C ARG A 61 5.17 -10.32 -0.69
N ALA A 62 5.38 -11.49 -1.28
CA ALA A 62 4.50 -12.65 -1.08
C ALA A 62 4.47 -13.10 0.39
N GLY A 63 5.65 -13.19 1.02
CA GLY A 63 5.76 -13.57 2.42
C GLY A 63 5.14 -12.54 3.36
N ARG A 64 5.34 -11.27 3.09
CA ARG A 64 4.76 -10.15 3.85
C ARG A 64 3.23 -10.15 3.77
N GLU A 65 2.68 -10.29 2.57
CA GLU A 65 1.24 -10.39 2.36
C GLU A 65 0.65 -11.61 3.08
N HIS A 66 1.26 -12.79 2.91
CA HIS A 66 0.81 -14.00 3.58
C HIS A 66 0.82 -13.87 5.11
N ALA A 67 1.89 -13.31 5.69
CA ALA A 67 2.01 -13.11 7.13
C ALA A 67 0.94 -12.16 7.68
N ALA A 68 0.72 -11.02 7.03
CA ALA A 68 -0.32 -10.07 7.46
C ALA A 68 -1.73 -10.67 7.38
N LEU A 69 -2.04 -11.40 6.31
CA LEU A 69 -3.31 -12.10 6.17
C LEU A 69 -3.51 -13.20 7.22
N SER A 70 -2.41 -13.88 7.62
CA SER A 70 -2.45 -14.86 8.71
C SER A 70 -2.81 -14.20 10.04
N VAL A 71 -2.19 -13.07 10.35
CA VAL A 71 -2.50 -12.28 11.58
C VAL A 71 -3.96 -11.84 11.60
N LEU A 72 -4.48 -11.33 10.48
CA LEU A 72 -5.89 -10.93 10.39
C LEU A 72 -6.85 -12.11 10.58
N ALA A 73 -6.50 -13.27 10.02
CA ALA A 73 -7.28 -14.51 10.19
C ALA A 73 -7.23 -15.01 11.65
N GLU A 74 -6.06 -14.97 12.31
CA GLU A 74 -5.89 -15.29 13.74
C GLU A 74 -6.73 -14.36 14.62
N ALA A 75 -6.79 -13.07 14.28
CA ALA A 75 -7.62 -12.08 14.97
C ALA A 75 -9.13 -12.21 14.66
N GLY A 76 -9.53 -13.14 13.79
CA GLY A 76 -10.93 -13.36 13.40
C GLY A 76 -11.51 -12.24 12.53
N LEU A 77 -10.70 -11.37 11.96
CA LEU A 77 -11.15 -10.26 11.12
C LEU A 77 -11.47 -10.75 9.69
N VAL A 78 -12.67 -10.43 9.23
CA VAL A 78 -13.16 -10.79 7.88
C VAL A 78 -13.03 -9.62 6.89
N ILE A 79 -12.15 -8.69 7.17
CA ILE A 79 -11.90 -7.47 6.38
C ILE A 79 -10.78 -7.62 5.34
N ALA A 80 -10.29 -8.84 5.14
CA ALA A 80 -9.26 -9.19 4.17
C ALA A 80 -9.46 -10.64 3.67
N PRO A 81 -8.80 -11.04 2.57
CA PRO A 81 -8.76 -12.45 2.16
C PRO A 81 -8.08 -13.32 3.22
N ARG A 82 -8.37 -14.62 3.20
CA ARG A 82 -7.64 -15.60 4.01
C ARG A 82 -6.44 -16.14 3.23
N PRO A 83 -5.26 -16.29 3.85
CA PRO A 83 -4.12 -16.90 3.20
C PRO A 83 -4.36 -18.40 2.96
N VAL A 84 -3.91 -18.90 1.83
CA VAL A 84 -4.07 -20.32 1.43
C VAL A 84 -2.73 -20.99 1.19
N LEU A 85 -1.81 -20.32 0.46
CA LEU A 85 -0.49 -20.85 0.14
C LEU A 85 0.51 -19.74 -0.06
N LEU A 86 1.73 -19.99 0.37
CA LEU A 86 2.92 -19.19 0.05
C LEU A 86 3.98 -20.09 -0.56
N ASP A 87 4.51 -19.72 -1.72
CA ASP A 87 5.66 -20.37 -2.32
C ASP A 87 6.66 -19.32 -2.79
N ARG A 88 7.89 -19.37 -2.27
CA ARG A 88 8.94 -18.39 -2.55
C ARG A 88 9.96 -18.84 -3.61
N ALA A 89 9.97 -20.15 -3.95
CA ALA A 89 11.11 -20.72 -4.65
C ALA A 89 10.76 -21.62 -5.85
N ARG A 90 9.57 -22.19 -5.89
CA ARG A 90 9.21 -23.23 -6.86
C ARG A 90 8.93 -22.68 -8.25
N PHE A 91 8.47 -21.43 -8.35
CA PHE A 91 8.05 -20.78 -9.59
C PHE A 91 9.03 -19.67 -9.99
N SER A 92 8.87 -19.14 -11.19
CA SER A 92 9.72 -18.06 -11.70
C SER A 92 9.65 -16.77 -10.85
N GLN A 93 8.53 -16.61 -10.14
CA GLN A 93 8.28 -15.51 -9.20
C GLN A 93 7.69 -16.09 -7.90
N PRO A 94 7.91 -15.45 -6.73
CA PRO A 94 7.20 -15.81 -5.52
C PRO A 94 5.68 -15.73 -5.71
N VAL A 95 4.96 -16.69 -5.14
CA VAL A 95 3.50 -16.81 -5.30
C VAL A 95 2.84 -16.76 -3.94
N VAL A 96 1.80 -15.95 -3.81
CA VAL A 96 0.83 -16.01 -2.73
C VAL A 96 -0.56 -16.34 -3.28
N VAL A 97 -1.21 -17.30 -2.65
CA VAL A 97 -2.61 -17.68 -2.93
C VAL A 97 -3.44 -17.33 -1.72
N GLN A 98 -4.56 -16.70 -1.97
CA GLN A 98 -5.51 -16.27 -0.95
C GLN A 98 -6.94 -16.48 -1.43
N THR A 99 -7.92 -16.51 -0.54
CA THR A 99 -9.32 -16.62 -0.95
C THR A 99 -9.72 -15.43 -1.81
N TRP A 100 -10.59 -15.65 -2.80
CA TRP A 100 -11.20 -14.55 -3.52
C TRP A 100 -12.13 -13.75 -2.60
N VAL A 101 -12.11 -12.44 -2.72
CA VAL A 101 -13.02 -11.55 -1.98
C VAL A 101 -14.11 -11.08 -2.95
N GLU A 102 -15.32 -11.55 -2.75
CA GLU A 102 -16.48 -11.09 -3.51
C GLU A 102 -16.87 -9.67 -3.10
N GLY A 103 -17.30 -8.89 -4.10
CA GLY A 103 -17.72 -7.49 -3.93
C GLY A 103 -17.26 -6.63 -5.09
N ALA A 104 -17.46 -5.33 -4.97
CA ALA A 104 -17.06 -4.35 -5.96
C ALA A 104 -15.86 -3.53 -5.45
N ALA A 105 -14.77 -3.50 -6.20
CA ALA A 105 -13.69 -2.57 -5.92
C ALA A 105 -14.20 -1.13 -5.95
N LEU A 106 -13.71 -0.28 -5.07
CA LEU A 106 -14.04 1.14 -5.14
C LEU A 106 -13.57 1.72 -6.47
N SER A 107 -14.39 2.57 -7.06
CA SER A 107 -14.07 3.26 -8.33
C SER A 107 -13.53 4.69 -8.13
N ALA A 108 -13.62 5.20 -6.90
CA ALA A 108 -13.14 6.52 -6.50
C ALA A 108 -12.92 6.58 -4.99
N ALA A 109 -12.27 7.63 -4.51
CA ALA A 109 -12.20 7.94 -3.09
C ALA A 109 -13.61 8.09 -2.49
N PRO A 110 -13.80 7.76 -1.19
CA PRO A 110 -15.07 7.94 -0.50
C PRO A 110 -15.60 9.37 -0.60
N THR A 111 -16.91 9.52 -0.79
CA THR A 111 -17.57 10.84 -0.86
C THR A 111 -18.65 11.00 0.23
N SER A 112 -19.31 9.91 0.63
CA SER A 112 -20.36 9.95 1.66
C SER A 112 -19.79 9.83 3.07
N ASP A 113 -20.49 10.37 4.06
CA ASP A 113 -20.13 10.23 5.48
C ASP A 113 -20.11 8.76 5.92
N ALA A 114 -21.03 7.95 5.41
CA ALA A 114 -21.09 6.51 5.68
C ALA A 114 -19.84 5.78 5.17
N ASP A 115 -19.36 6.08 3.95
CA ASP A 115 -18.14 5.49 3.40
C ASP A 115 -16.90 5.91 4.21
N TRP A 116 -16.84 7.19 4.64
CA TRP A 116 -15.74 7.66 5.49
C TRP A 116 -15.75 7.01 6.88
N ALA A 117 -16.94 6.80 7.46
CA ALA A 117 -17.07 6.06 8.72
C ALA A 117 -16.63 4.60 8.56
N THR A 118 -17.02 3.93 7.47
CA THR A 118 -16.59 2.56 7.16
C THR A 118 -15.09 2.46 6.96
N LEU A 119 -14.47 3.43 6.28
CA LEU A 119 -13.02 3.49 6.09
C LEU A 119 -12.30 3.67 7.45
N LEU A 120 -12.83 4.53 8.31
CA LEU A 120 -12.31 4.74 9.67
C LEU A 120 -12.40 3.45 10.50
N ASP A 121 -13.55 2.77 10.48
CA ASP A 121 -13.76 1.49 11.17
C ASP A 121 -12.75 0.44 10.70
N HIS A 122 -12.50 0.39 9.40
CA HIS A 122 -11.55 -0.53 8.80
C HIS A 122 -10.13 -0.30 9.33
N TYR A 123 -9.64 0.95 9.34
CA TYR A 123 -8.31 1.28 9.87
C TYR A 123 -8.22 1.05 11.38
N CYS A 124 -9.24 1.43 12.15
CA CYS A 124 -9.24 1.19 13.59
C CYS A 124 -9.20 -0.32 13.92
N ALA A 125 -9.89 -1.16 13.14
CA ALA A 125 -9.86 -2.61 13.33
C ALA A 125 -8.45 -3.21 13.07
N ILE A 126 -7.75 -2.74 12.04
CA ILE A 126 -6.38 -3.18 11.73
C ILE A 126 -5.42 -2.68 12.82
N HIS A 127 -5.51 -1.41 13.18
CA HIS A 127 -4.61 -0.75 14.14
C HIS A 127 -4.84 -1.19 15.61
N ALA A 128 -5.91 -1.93 15.88
CA ALA A 128 -6.09 -2.58 17.18
C ALA A 128 -5.21 -3.83 17.35
N ILE A 129 -4.63 -4.37 16.26
CA ILE A 129 -3.79 -5.57 16.31
C ILE A 129 -2.35 -5.20 16.66
N THR A 130 -1.83 -5.82 17.71
CA THR A 130 -0.46 -5.63 18.20
C THR A 130 0.36 -6.92 18.09
N PRO A 131 1.70 -6.85 18.11
CA PRO A 131 2.56 -8.05 18.08
C PRO A 131 2.27 -9.06 19.20
N ALA A 132 1.76 -8.60 20.36
CA ALA A 132 1.45 -9.50 21.49
C ALA A 132 0.24 -10.42 21.26
N GLN A 133 -0.56 -10.16 20.21
CA GLN A 133 -1.82 -10.89 19.93
C GLN A 133 -1.65 -11.98 18.87
N THR A 134 -0.43 -12.22 18.38
CA THR A 134 -0.17 -13.22 17.33
C THR A 134 1.14 -13.95 17.56
N THR A 135 1.23 -15.17 17.06
CA THR A 135 2.48 -15.95 16.98
C THR A 135 3.10 -15.87 15.58
N THR A 136 2.38 -15.34 14.62
CA THR A 136 2.89 -15.16 13.25
C THR A 136 3.99 -14.10 13.23
N VAL A 137 5.13 -14.45 12.64
CA VAL A 137 6.25 -13.52 12.46
C VAL A 137 5.93 -12.58 11.30
N VAL A 138 5.76 -11.30 11.62
CA VAL A 138 5.51 -10.22 10.64
C VAL A 138 6.66 -9.24 10.70
N PRO A 139 7.25 -8.84 9.55
CA PRO A 139 8.31 -7.84 9.53
C PRO A 139 7.77 -6.43 9.80
N GLU A 140 8.66 -5.45 9.98
CA GLU A 140 8.29 -4.03 9.97
C GLU A 140 7.64 -3.63 8.65
N ALA A 141 6.66 -2.73 8.69
CA ALA A 141 5.98 -2.22 7.50
C ALA A 141 6.99 -1.59 6.52
N PHE A 142 6.80 -1.84 5.21
CA PHE A 142 7.79 -1.45 4.21
C PHE A 142 8.07 0.07 4.17
N LEU A 143 7.06 0.87 4.39
CA LEU A 143 7.16 2.33 4.52
C LEU A 143 6.48 2.74 5.82
N ASN A 144 7.27 2.99 6.85
CA ASN A 144 6.79 3.43 8.15
C ASN A 144 7.94 4.05 8.96
N ALA A 145 7.61 4.78 10.01
CA ALA A 145 8.57 5.35 10.93
C ALA A 145 7.93 5.52 12.31
N SER A 146 8.69 5.31 13.37
CA SER A 146 8.22 5.48 14.75
C SER A 146 8.60 6.84 15.35
N THR A 147 9.46 7.61 14.66
CA THR A 147 9.90 8.95 15.09
C THR A 147 9.95 9.91 13.92
N GLY A 148 9.88 11.22 14.21
CA GLY A 148 10.03 12.25 13.18
C GLY A 148 11.40 12.21 12.48
N ALA A 149 12.46 11.87 13.22
CA ALA A 149 13.80 11.74 12.67
C ALA A 149 13.90 10.56 11.68
N GLN A 150 13.34 9.40 12.03
CA GLN A 150 13.24 8.26 11.11
C GLN A 150 12.42 8.60 9.86
N ALA A 151 11.28 9.29 10.04
CA ALA A 151 10.45 9.72 8.92
C ALA A 151 11.24 10.66 7.97
N LYS A 152 12.03 11.58 8.54
CA LYS A 152 12.91 12.46 7.75
C LYS A 152 13.97 11.65 6.99
N ALA A 153 14.57 10.65 7.62
CA ALA A 153 15.59 9.77 7.01
C ALA A 153 15.03 9.01 5.79
N LEU A 154 13.78 8.52 5.84
CA LEU A 154 13.14 7.83 4.71
C LEU A 154 13.11 8.68 3.43
N VAL A 155 12.97 10.01 3.54
CA VAL A 155 13.02 10.89 2.37
C VAL A 155 14.40 10.88 1.73
N TYR A 156 15.46 10.94 2.55
CA TYR A 156 16.84 10.94 2.04
C TYR A 156 17.28 9.59 1.50
N GLU A 157 16.84 8.47 2.09
CA GLU A 157 17.07 7.14 1.54
C GLU A 157 16.48 7.02 0.12
N HIS A 158 15.29 7.58 -0.08
CA HIS A 158 14.69 7.63 -1.42
C HIS A 158 15.40 8.61 -2.35
N LEU A 159 15.82 9.78 -1.84
CA LEU A 159 16.53 10.79 -2.61
C LEU A 159 17.91 10.30 -3.07
N ALA A 160 18.60 9.51 -2.25
CA ALA A 160 19.92 8.94 -2.57
C ALA A 160 19.91 8.03 -3.82
N ARG A 161 18.74 7.52 -4.21
CA ARG A 161 18.58 6.71 -5.44
C ARG A 161 18.43 7.55 -6.70
N LEU A 162 18.32 8.88 -6.58
CA LEU A 162 18.31 9.82 -7.70
C LEU A 162 19.64 10.58 -7.73
N PRO A 163 20.46 10.40 -8.76
CA PRO A 163 21.73 11.11 -8.91
C PRO A 163 21.56 12.63 -8.79
N GLU A 164 22.53 13.32 -8.24
CA GLU A 164 22.43 14.77 -7.96
C GLU A 164 22.21 15.59 -9.23
N GLU A 165 22.90 15.25 -10.28
CA GLU A 165 22.83 15.88 -11.60
C GLU A 165 21.47 15.69 -12.29
N GLU A 166 20.70 14.69 -11.86
CA GLU A 166 19.37 14.37 -12.41
C GLU A 166 18.21 14.95 -11.57
N ARG A 167 18.55 15.65 -10.48
CA ARG A 167 17.55 16.27 -9.59
C ARG A 167 17.01 17.58 -10.19
N PRO A 168 15.69 17.67 -10.47
CA PRO A 168 15.13 18.93 -10.96
C PRO A 168 15.34 20.08 -9.95
N PRO A 169 15.56 21.35 -10.40
CA PRO A 169 15.73 22.49 -9.50
C PRO A 169 14.57 22.69 -8.50
N SER A 170 13.35 22.34 -8.90
CA SER A 170 12.17 22.39 -8.03
C SER A 170 12.24 21.37 -6.88
N LEU A 171 12.80 20.17 -7.11
CA LEU A 171 13.08 19.20 -6.06
C LEU A 171 14.16 19.71 -5.12
N CYS A 172 15.28 20.22 -5.64
CA CYS A 172 16.37 20.78 -4.83
C CYS A 172 15.86 21.89 -3.90
N ALA A 173 14.99 22.78 -4.39
CA ALA A 173 14.39 23.83 -3.58
C ALA A 173 13.45 23.30 -2.47
N VAL A 174 12.70 22.22 -2.72
CA VAL A 174 11.88 21.55 -1.69
C VAL A 174 12.78 20.90 -0.63
N ILE A 175 13.84 20.20 -1.05
CA ILE A 175 14.78 19.54 -0.13
C ILE A 175 15.50 20.59 0.75
N ALA A 176 15.99 21.70 0.19
CA ALA A 176 16.64 22.75 0.96
C ALA A 176 15.75 23.33 2.09
N ARG A 177 14.43 23.48 1.83
CA ARG A 177 13.47 23.85 2.88
C ARG A 177 13.22 22.73 3.88
N PHE A 178 13.14 21.49 3.40
CA PHE A 178 12.94 20.33 4.26
C PHE A 178 14.15 20.08 5.17
N ASP A 179 15.35 20.45 4.76
CA ASP A 179 16.57 20.38 5.58
C ASP A 179 16.46 21.21 6.86
N SER A 180 15.89 22.41 6.76
CA SER A 180 15.69 23.30 7.90
C SER A 180 14.52 22.90 8.80
N TRP A 181 13.65 21.99 8.36
CA TRP A 181 12.52 21.53 9.16
C TRP A 181 12.98 20.55 10.25
N ALA A 182 12.70 20.88 11.51
CA ALA A 182 12.94 20.03 12.66
C ALA A 182 11.63 19.34 13.06
N PRO A 183 11.54 18.00 12.95
CA PRO A 183 10.33 17.28 13.37
C PRO A 183 10.19 17.33 14.90
N PRO A 184 8.96 17.44 15.42
CA PRO A 184 8.71 17.33 16.85
C PRO A 184 9.03 15.93 17.35
N THR A 185 9.21 15.81 18.65
CA THR A 185 9.41 14.54 19.36
C THR A 185 8.14 14.15 20.11
N TRP A 186 7.96 12.85 20.32
CA TRP A 186 6.87 12.26 21.10
C TRP A 186 7.36 11.04 21.88
N PRO A 187 6.61 10.58 22.91
CA PRO A 187 6.83 9.29 23.53
C PRO A 187 6.76 8.14 22.53
N ARG A 188 7.08 6.93 22.98
CA ARG A 188 7.02 5.73 22.12
C ARG A 188 5.66 5.64 21.42
N ALA A 189 5.70 5.59 20.10
CA ALA A 189 4.51 5.39 19.27
C ALA A 189 3.91 3.98 19.49
N PRO A 190 2.59 3.79 19.34
CA PRO A 190 2.00 2.47 19.21
C PRO A 190 2.68 1.68 18.10
N HIS A 191 2.75 0.37 18.25
CA HIS A 191 3.33 -0.55 17.28
C HIS A 191 2.26 -1.59 16.94
N THR A 192 1.62 -1.41 15.81
CA THR A 192 0.43 -2.15 15.39
C THR A 192 0.57 -2.67 13.97
N LEU A 193 -0.34 -3.53 13.54
CA LEU A 193 -0.39 -3.92 12.13
C LEU A 193 -0.75 -2.71 11.27
N CYS A 194 0.06 -2.46 10.23
CA CYS A 194 -0.17 -1.44 9.21
C CYS A 194 -0.22 -2.10 7.84
N ARG A 195 -1.21 -1.74 7.02
CA ARG A 195 -1.38 -2.31 5.68
C ARG A 195 -0.41 -1.71 4.67
N VAL A 196 -0.19 -0.41 4.75
CA VAL A 196 0.57 0.40 3.78
C VAL A 196 0.00 0.28 2.36
N ASP A 197 0.04 1.34 1.57
CA ASP A 197 -0.65 1.45 0.26
C ASP A 197 -2.17 1.67 0.38
N PRO A 198 -2.60 2.89 0.71
CA PRO A 198 -4.00 3.22 0.96
C PRO A 198 -4.84 3.42 -0.32
N ASN A 199 -4.36 3.00 -1.49
CA ASN A 199 -5.08 3.18 -2.75
C ASN A 199 -6.52 2.66 -2.62
N TRP A 200 -7.53 3.50 -2.95
CA TRP A 200 -8.94 3.12 -2.84
C TRP A 200 -9.29 1.90 -3.72
N ARG A 201 -8.58 1.63 -4.81
CA ARG A 201 -8.75 0.44 -5.64
C ARG A 201 -8.52 -0.87 -4.90
N ASN A 202 -7.79 -0.81 -3.78
CA ASN A 202 -7.51 -1.96 -2.92
C ASN A 202 -8.62 -2.23 -1.91
N PHE A 203 -9.71 -1.44 -1.90
CA PHE A 203 -10.87 -1.67 -1.05
C PHE A 203 -12.01 -2.27 -1.84
N ILE A 204 -12.58 -3.34 -1.31
CA ILE A 204 -13.72 -4.07 -1.88
C ILE A 204 -14.94 -3.77 -1.03
N ARG A 205 -15.94 -3.12 -1.63
CA ARG A 205 -17.23 -2.87 -1.00
C ARG A 205 -18.04 -4.15 -0.93
N ARG A 206 -18.51 -4.47 0.27
CA ARG A 206 -19.33 -5.63 0.58
C ARG A 206 -20.54 -5.21 1.41
N PRO A 207 -21.64 -6.01 1.45
CA PRO A 207 -22.71 -5.77 2.40
C PRO A 207 -22.18 -5.74 3.85
N GLY A 208 -22.45 -4.65 4.57
CA GLY A 208 -22.12 -4.50 5.99
C GLY A 208 -20.67 -4.18 6.36
N ALA A 209 -19.70 -4.34 5.45
CA ALA A 209 -18.30 -4.00 5.74
C ALA A 209 -17.47 -3.87 4.45
N TRP A 210 -16.34 -3.16 4.52
CA TRP A 210 -15.35 -3.21 3.45
C TRP A 210 -14.29 -4.28 3.75
N ALA A 211 -13.73 -4.84 2.69
CA ALA A 211 -12.51 -5.63 2.76
C ALA A 211 -11.38 -4.91 2.02
N SER A 212 -10.14 -5.18 2.38
CA SER A 212 -8.99 -4.69 1.63
C SER A 212 -8.12 -5.84 1.13
N VAL A 213 -7.49 -5.61 -0.02
CA VAL A 213 -6.57 -6.51 -0.70
C VAL A 213 -5.22 -5.80 -0.90
N ASP A 214 -4.23 -6.53 -1.39
CA ASP A 214 -2.88 -6.01 -1.67
C ASP A 214 -2.11 -5.60 -0.40
N TRP A 215 -1.78 -6.60 0.40
CA TRP A 215 -1.08 -6.49 1.67
C TRP A 215 0.46 -6.64 1.54
N GLU A 216 0.99 -6.53 0.34
CA GLU A 216 2.40 -6.79 0.01
C GLU A 216 3.42 -5.84 0.67
N ASN A 217 2.96 -4.72 1.22
CA ASN A 217 3.78 -3.73 1.91
C ASN A 217 3.55 -3.70 3.44
N SER A 218 2.61 -4.50 3.93
CA SER A 218 2.18 -4.50 5.33
C SER A 218 3.25 -4.98 6.30
N GLY A 219 3.05 -4.66 7.56
CA GLY A 219 3.94 -5.04 8.64
C GLY A 219 3.63 -4.28 9.93
N TRP A 220 4.47 -4.44 10.95
CA TRP A 220 4.37 -3.67 12.17
C TRP A 220 4.84 -2.23 11.98
N GLY A 221 4.17 -1.26 12.58
CA GLY A 221 4.56 0.14 12.48
C GLY A 221 3.71 1.09 13.31
N ASP A 222 4.00 2.38 13.18
CA ASP A 222 3.18 3.43 13.76
C ASP A 222 1.92 3.64 12.90
N PRO A 223 0.71 3.40 13.47
CA PRO A 223 -0.54 3.55 12.73
C PRO A 223 -0.82 5.01 12.28
N ALA A 224 -0.27 5.99 12.98
CA ALA A 224 -0.38 7.40 12.58
C ALA A 224 0.33 7.70 11.25
N PHE A 225 1.40 6.94 10.95
CA PHE A 225 2.08 7.03 9.66
C PHE A 225 1.15 6.57 8.52
N GLU A 226 0.43 5.47 8.71
CA GLU A 226 -0.50 4.97 7.70
C GLU A 226 -1.66 5.93 7.44
N ILE A 227 -2.19 6.60 8.48
CA ILE A 227 -3.20 7.65 8.29
C ILE A 227 -2.64 8.85 7.53
N ALA A 228 -1.40 9.24 7.77
CA ALA A 228 -0.73 10.30 7.01
C ALA A 228 -0.49 9.89 5.54
N ASP A 229 -0.15 8.62 5.29
CA ASP A 229 -0.02 8.07 3.94
C ASP A 229 -1.35 8.11 3.19
N LEU A 230 -2.45 7.70 3.84
CA LEU A 230 -3.80 7.83 3.29
C LEU A 230 -4.11 9.28 2.85
N MET A 231 -3.79 10.26 3.70
CA MET A 231 -4.05 11.68 3.42
C MET A 231 -3.22 12.28 2.29
N THR A 232 -2.02 11.74 2.07
CA THR A 232 -1.07 12.29 1.09
C THR A 232 -1.06 11.52 -0.21
N HIS A 233 -1.69 10.35 -0.24
CA HIS A 233 -1.72 9.49 -1.41
C HIS A 233 -2.48 10.13 -2.58
N PRO A 234 -1.94 10.07 -3.82
CA PRO A 234 -2.56 10.68 -5.00
C PRO A 234 -4.02 10.28 -5.24
N ALA A 235 -4.39 9.07 -4.86
CA ALA A 235 -5.75 8.56 -5.00
C ALA A 235 -6.82 9.35 -4.21
N TYR A 236 -6.41 10.13 -3.19
CA TYR A 236 -7.29 10.95 -2.35
C TYR A 236 -7.09 12.46 -2.54
N GLU A 237 -6.42 12.87 -3.60
CA GLU A 237 -6.06 14.27 -3.83
C GLU A 237 -7.24 15.24 -3.95
N SER A 238 -8.43 14.75 -4.29
CA SER A 238 -9.66 15.53 -4.37
C SER A 238 -10.38 15.69 -3.03
N THR A 239 -9.91 15.03 -1.95
CA THR A 239 -10.54 15.07 -0.64
C THR A 239 -10.35 16.45 0.02
N PRO A 240 -11.45 17.14 0.42
CA PRO A 240 -11.36 18.46 1.03
C PRO A 240 -10.58 18.45 2.36
N PRO A 241 -9.81 19.51 2.68
CA PRO A 241 -9.08 19.59 3.95
C PRO A 241 -9.96 19.48 5.21
N ALA A 242 -11.21 19.95 5.13
CA ALA A 242 -12.16 19.83 6.24
C ALA A 242 -12.49 18.37 6.54
N ARG A 243 -12.63 17.52 5.51
CA ARG A 243 -12.86 16.07 5.67
C ARG A 243 -11.70 15.40 6.40
N TRP A 244 -10.48 15.74 6.04
CA TRP A 244 -9.30 15.22 6.73
C TRP A 244 -9.23 15.63 8.19
N ARG A 245 -9.58 16.88 8.53
CA ARG A 245 -9.63 17.32 9.93
C ARG A 245 -10.60 16.47 10.76
N SER A 246 -11.83 16.28 10.26
CA SER A 246 -12.82 15.43 10.93
C SER A 246 -12.38 13.98 11.04
N PHE A 247 -11.75 13.44 10.00
CA PHE A 247 -11.26 12.04 10.00
C PHE A 247 -10.14 11.83 11.03
N ILE A 248 -9.16 12.74 11.09
CA ILE A 248 -8.04 12.67 12.05
C ILE A 248 -8.56 12.77 13.49
N GLN A 249 -9.47 13.71 13.75
CA GLN A 249 -10.06 13.87 15.07
C GLN A 249 -10.78 12.58 15.49
N ALA A 250 -11.68 12.06 14.65
CA ALA A 250 -12.42 10.83 14.96
C ALA A 250 -11.47 9.62 15.12
N TYR A 251 -10.39 9.56 14.35
CA TYR A 251 -9.37 8.52 14.48
C TYR A 251 -8.64 8.61 15.83
N ALA A 252 -8.16 9.79 16.22
CA ALA A 252 -7.44 10.01 17.48
C ALA A 252 -8.33 9.69 18.71
N GLU A 253 -9.61 10.08 18.65
CA GLU A 253 -10.60 9.78 19.70
C GLU A 253 -10.81 8.26 19.84
N ARG A 254 -10.99 7.54 18.73
CA ARG A 254 -11.22 6.09 18.74
C ARG A 254 -10.03 5.27 19.21
N CYS A 255 -8.82 5.67 18.80
CA CYS A 255 -7.59 4.99 19.19
C CYS A 255 -7.13 5.37 20.62
N ALA A 256 -7.78 6.33 21.27
CA ALA A 256 -7.41 6.87 22.59
C ALA A 256 -5.93 7.25 22.68
N ASP A 257 -5.38 7.79 21.59
CA ASP A 257 -3.97 8.14 21.47
C ASP A 257 -3.80 9.67 21.40
N PRO A 258 -3.41 10.31 22.49
CA PRO A 258 -3.32 11.77 22.57
C PRO A 258 -2.21 12.35 21.68
N THR A 259 -1.30 11.53 21.16
CA THR A 259 -0.23 11.97 20.28
C THR A 259 -0.50 11.69 18.80
N ALA A 260 -1.58 10.98 18.48
CA ALA A 260 -1.89 10.56 17.11
C ALA A 260 -1.95 11.74 16.14
N GLU A 261 -2.65 12.81 16.49
CA GLU A 261 -2.79 14.00 15.64
C GLU A 261 -1.43 14.68 15.35
N LEU A 262 -0.58 14.83 16.39
CA LEU A 262 0.76 15.38 16.23
C LEU A 262 1.61 14.54 15.26
N ARG A 263 1.58 13.22 15.44
CA ARG A 263 2.33 12.29 14.59
C ARG A 263 1.81 12.28 13.15
N ILE A 264 0.49 12.21 12.96
CA ILE A 264 -0.15 12.28 11.63
C ILE A 264 0.28 13.56 10.90
N ARG A 265 0.21 14.72 11.56
CA ARG A 265 0.62 16.02 10.97
C ARG A 265 2.11 16.04 10.61
N THR A 266 2.95 15.45 11.45
CA THR A 266 4.40 15.35 11.22
C THR A 266 4.70 14.44 10.02
N TYR A 267 4.12 13.25 10.00
CA TYR A 267 4.28 12.33 8.88
C TYR A 267 3.69 12.86 7.58
N THR A 268 2.59 13.63 7.65
CA THR A 268 2.04 14.31 6.47
C THR A 268 3.07 15.27 5.85
N THR A 269 3.83 16.02 6.68
CA THR A 269 4.90 16.90 6.19
C THR A 269 5.97 16.11 5.44
N MET A 270 6.45 15.03 6.04
CA MET A 270 7.44 14.17 5.44
C MET A 270 6.92 13.52 4.15
N LEU A 271 5.72 12.94 4.17
CA LEU A 271 5.15 12.23 3.01
C LEU A 271 4.88 13.16 1.83
N ARG A 272 4.53 14.43 2.04
CA ARG A 272 4.43 15.40 0.93
C ARG A 272 5.77 15.59 0.23
N VAL A 273 6.88 15.65 0.97
CA VAL A 273 8.23 15.74 0.38
C VAL A 273 8.62 14.39 -0.26
N TRP A 274 8.31 13.27 0.41
CA TRP A 274 8.55 11.93 -0.11
C TRP A 274 7.88 11.71 -1.47
N TRP A 275 6.64 12.17 -1.66
CA TRP A 275 5.94 12.07 -2.96
C TRP A 275 6.61 12.87 -4.06
N VAL A 276 7.23 14.02 -3.76
CA VAL A 276 8.06 14.76 -4.73
C VAL A 276 9.25 13.91 -5.17
N VAL A 277 10.01 13.39 -4.19
CA VAL A 277 11.17 12.52 -4.44
C VAL A 277 10.74 11.26 -5.21
N ARG A 278 9.65 10.62 -4.78
CA ARG A 278 9.14 9.38 -5.41
C ARG A 278 8.77 9.60 -6.89
N SER A 279 8.11 10.71 -7.19
CA SER A 279 7.71 11.04 -8.57
C SER A 279 8.92 11.37 -9.43
N ALA A 280 9.88 12.15 -8.92
CA ALA A 280 11.11 12.47 -9.63
C ALA A 280 11.93 11.20 -9.95
N ARG A 281 12.08 10.32 -8.96
CA ARG A 281 12.73 9.02 -9.15
C ARG A 281 12.03 8.17 -10.21
N TYR A 282 10.71 8.12 -10.18
CA TYR A 282 9.94 7.32 -11.12
C TYR A 282 10.15 7.79 -12.57
N LEU A 283 10.19 9.12 -12.78
CA LEU A 283 10.52 9.72 -14.08
C LEU A 283 11.95 9.39 -14.54
N TYR A 284 12.87 9.22 -13.60
CA TYR A 284 14.26 8.83 -13.87
C TYR A 284 14.42 7.31 -14.09
N GLU A 285 13.86 6.50 -13.18
CA GLU A 285 14.07 5.04 -13.13
C GLU A 285 13.39 4.31 -14.32
N VAL A 286 12.16 4.70 -14.67
CA VAL A 286 11.36 3.98 -15.67
C VAL A 286 12.01 3.98 -17.06
N PRO A 287 12.45 5.11 -17.64
CA PRO A 287 13.08 5.10 -18.96
C PRO A 287 14.41 4.33 -19.01
N ARG A 288 15.01 4.09 -17.85
CA ARG A 288 16.27 3.37 -17.69
C ARG A 288 16.11 1.88 -17.37
N GLY A 289 14.85 1.40 -17.34
CA GLY A 289 14.57 -0.01 -17.03
C GLY A 289 14.87 -0.41 -15.58
N LEU A 290 14.98 0.56 -14.67
CA LEU A 290 15.28 0.32 -13.25
C LEU A 290 14.03 0.01 -12.40
N ASP A 291 12.85 0.06 -13.01
CA ASP A 291 11.60 -0.27 -12.32
C ASP A 291 11.25 -1.76 -12.50
N PRO A 292 11.14 -2.55 -11.41
CA PRO A 292 11.03 -4.00 -11.47
C PRO A 292 9.59 -4.52 -11.69
N ARG A 293 8.65 -3.71 -12.13
CA ARG A 293 7.23 -4.12 -12.31
C ARG A 293 7.08 -5.26 -13.32
N LEU A 294 6.22 -6.23 -12.99
CA LEU A 294 5.90 -7.35 -13.87
C LEU A 294 4.93 -6.98 -15.01
N PRO A 295 3.81 -6.24 -14.74
CA PRO A 295 2.92 -5.80 -15.82
C PRO A 295 3.52 -4.64 -16.62
N PRO A 296 3.20 -4.54 -17.92
CA PRO A 296 3.54 -3.36 -18.70
C PRO A 296 2.82 -2.12 -18.15
N ARG A 297 3.49 -0.97 -18.24
CA ARG A 297 2.87 0.31 -17.89
C ARG A 297 1.89 0.77 -18.97
N PRO A 298 0.81 1.46 -18.58
CA PRO A 298 -0.03 2.16 -19.55
C PRO A 298 0.75 3.29 -20.24
N ASP A 299 0.45 3.63 -21.46
CA ASP A 299 1.13 4.72 -22.20
C ASP A 299 0.99 6.08 -21.52
N THR A 300 -0.04 6.24 -20.69
CA THR A 300 -0.31 7.46 -19.91
C THR A 300 0.59 7.64 -18.68
N TRP A 301 1.43 6.65 -18.34
CA TRP A 301 2.22 6.67 -17.09
C TRP A 301 3.08 7.93 -16.93
N ARG A 302 3.72 8.39 -18.02
CA ARG A 302 4.64 9.53 -17.98
C ARG A 302 3.92 10.86 -17.73
N PRO A 303 2.94 11.28 -18.57
CA PRO A 303 2.22 12.52 -18.33
C PRO A 303 1.45 12.52 -17.00
N GLU A 304 0.98 11.38 -16.50
CA GLU A 304 0.38 11.28 -15.18
C GLU A 304 1.40 11.52 -14.08
N THR A 305 2.58 10.92 -14.17
CA THR A 305 3.65 11.09 -13.17
C THR A 305 4.17 12.55 -13.17
N GLU A 306 4.30 13.18 -14.34
CA GLU A 306 4.71 14.58 -14.46
C GLU A 306 3.69 15.52 -13.79
N ARG A 307 2.39 15.29 -14.00
CA ARG A 307 1.33 16.04 -13.31
C ARG A 307 1.39 15.85 -11.78
N HIS A 308 1.55 14.61 -11.32
CA HIS A 308 1.71 14.33 -9.89
C HIS A 308 2.94 15.00 -9.30
N TYR A 309 4.08 14.97 -10.02
CA TYR A 309 5.29 15.65 -9.59
C TYR A 309 5.06 17.15 -9.38
N VAL A 310 4.53 17.85 -10.38
CA VAL A 310 4.26 19.30 -10.30
C VAL A 310 3.32 19.62 -9.14
N ARG A 311 2.25 18.83 -8.99
CA ARG A 311 1.28 18.99 -7.90
C ARG A 311 1.92 18.79 -6.54
N HIS A 312 2.69 17.69 -6.36
CA HIS A 312 3.35 17.42 -5.08
C HIS A 312 4.39 18.47 -4.72
N VAL A 313 5.12 19.01 -5.68
CA VAL A 313 6.01 20.17 -5.45
C VAL A 313 5.24 21.36 -4.87
N ALA A 314 4.10 21.70 -5.47
CA ALA A 314 3.26 22.80 -4.99
C ALA A 314 2.74 22.55 -3.57
N LEU A 315 2.23 21.34 -3.30
CA LEU A 315 1.71 20.93 -1.99
C LEU A 315 2.80 20.90 -0.91
N ALA A 316 3.99 20.38 -1.23
CA ALA A 316 5.12 20.33 -0.31
C ALA A 316 5.59 21.74 0.06
N ARG A 317 5.73 22.63 -0.94
CA ARG A 317 6.11 24.05 -0.72
C ARG A 317 5.11 24.75 0.19
N ALA A 318 3.82 24.73 -0.17
CA ALA A 318 2.78 25.38 0.62
C ALA A 318 2.75 24.86 2.07
N HIS A 319 2.96 23.56 2.26
CA HIS A 319 2.95 22.94 3.60
C HIS A 319 4.19 23.32 4.44
N LEU A 320 5.37 23.41 3.80
CA LEU A 320 6.61 23.84 4.47
C LEU A 320 6.66 25.36 4.72
N GLU A 321 5.91 26.18 3.95
CA GLU A 321 5.81 27.63 4.14
C GLU A 321 4.82 28.03 5.25
N ALA A 322 3.82 27.20 5.50
CA ALA A 322 2.80 27.46 6.53
C ALA A 322 3.28 27.14 7.97
N ARG A 323 4.53 26.72 8.14
CA ARG A 323 5.19 26.36 9.40
C ARG A 323 6.33 27.29 9.75
#